data_4daf73a17dfd6306e0e01cae8a89a046
#
_entry.id   4daf73a17dfd6306e0e01cae8a89a046
#
_cell.length_a   1.000
_cell.length_b   1.000
_cell.length_c   1.000
_cell.angle_alpha   90.00
_cell.angle_beta   90.00
_cell.angle_gamma   90.00
#
_symmetry.space_group_name_H-M   'P 1'
#
loop_
_entity.id
_entity.type
_entity.pdbx_description
1 polymer ?
#
loop_
_entity_poly.entity_id
_entity_poly.type
_entity_poly.pdbx_seq_one_letter_code
_entity_poly.pdbx_strand_id
1 'polypeptide(L)'
;MTDRNYREDFPLLRNNDTAYIDNAATAQKPQVVIDAEREFYEKSNANPLRGFYPLSLEATEKYESARKVVRDFIHADSEKEIIFTRNTTESLNLVAYSYALNNLKAGDEIAVTIMEHHSNMLPWQMAARVTGATLRYLDLSLIHISE
;
A
#
# COMPACT_ATOMS: atom_id res chain seq x y z
N MET A 1 18.82 -20.44 -14.75
CA MET A 1 17.60 -19.62 -14.45
C MET A 1 16.52 -20.19 -15.33
N THR A 2 15.43 -20.68 -14.76
CA THR A 2 14.28 -21.16 -15.54
C THR A 2 13.66 -19.94 -16.22
N ASP A 3 13.53 -20.03 -17.53
CA ASP A 3 12.93 -18.97 -18.38
C ASP A 3 11.40 -18.97 -18.18
N ARG A 4 10.95 -18.58 -16.96
CA ARG A 4 9.53 -18.55 -16.62
C ARG A 4 8.87 -17.37 -17.31
N ASN A 5 7.88 -17.64 -18.15
CA ASN A 5 7.03 -16.60 -18.73
C ASN A 5 5.99 -16.14 -17.71
N TYR A 6 6.28 -15.11 -16.96
CA TYR A 6 5.36 -14.53 -15.96
C TYR A 6 4.05 -13.98 -16.55
N ARG A 7 4.01 -13.71 -17.85
CA ARG A 7 2.79 -13.25 -18.54
C ARG A 7 1.63 -14.23 -18.41
N GLU A 8 1.95 -15.53 -18.35
CA GLU A 8 0.96 -16.61 -18.20
C GLU A 8 0.23 -16.58 -16.85
N ASP A 9 0.81 -15.99 -15.82
CA ASP A 9 0.20 -15.86 -14.51
C ASP A 9 -0.96 -14.85 -14.50
N PHE A 10 -1.02 -13.95 -15.50
CA PHE A 10 -1.99 -12.86 -15.58
C PHE A 10 -3.03 -13.11 -16.66
N PRO A 11 -4.30 -13.41 -16.30
CA PRO A 11 -5.35 -13.76 -17.28
C PRO A 11 -5.57 -12.70 -18.36
N LEU A 12 -5.54 -11.42 -17.99
CA LEU A 12 -5.68 -10.34 -18.95
C LEU A 12 -4.57 -10.36 -19.99
N LEU A 13 -3.34 -10.56 -19.57
CA LEU A 13 -2.16 -10.51 -20.43
C LEU A 13 -2.00 -11.78 -21.26
N ARG A 14 -2.33 -12.93 -20.68
CA ARG A 14 -2.33 -14.24 -21.38
C ARG A 14 -3.26 -14.25 -22.59
N ASN A 15 -4.41 -13.58 -22.47
CA ASN A 15 -5.45 -13.55 -23.50
C ASN A 15 -5.38 -12.30 -24.41
N ASN A 16 -4.28 -11.55 -24.35
CA ASN A 16 -4.13 -10.29 -25.09
C ASN A 16 -2.68 -10.08 -25.48
N ASP A 17 -2.43 -9.69 -26.73
CA ASP A 17 -1.06 -9.46 -27.25
C ASP A 17 -0.49 -8.07 -26.93
N THR A 18 -1.27 -7.22 -26.23
CA THR A 18 -0.85 -5.87 -25.88
C THR A 18 0.36 -5.89 -24.92
N ALA A 19 1.36 -5.10 -25.21
CA ALA A 19 2.42 -4.77 -24.26
C ALA A 19 1.86 -3.80 -23.23
N TYR A 20 1.41 -4.33 -22.08
CA TYR A 20 0.85 -3.52 -21.00
C TYR A 20 1.96 -2.91 -20.14
N ILE A 21 2.13 -1.59 -20.19
CA ILE A 21 3.17 -0.84 -19.48
C ILE A 21 2.60 0.19 -18.49
N ASP A 22 1.31 0.19 -18.25
CA ASP A 22 0.60 1.14 -17.38
C ASP A 22 0.32 0.58 -15.96
N ASN A 23 1.21 -0.27 -15.46
CA ASN A 23 1.05 -0.86 -14.12
C ASN A 23 1.14 0.18 -12.99
N ALA A 24 1.74 1.33 -13.22
CA ALA A 24 1.79 2.41 -12.25
C ALA A 24 0.38 2.95 -11.93
N ALA A 25 -0.49 3.05 -12.93
CA ALA A 25 -1.88 3.45 -12.75
C ALA A 25 -2.76 2.26 -12.31
N THR A 26 -2.59 1.10 -12.94
CA THR A 26 -3.42 -0.09 -12.68
C THR A 26 -2.58 -1.36 -12.80
N ALA A 27 -2.15 -1.90 -11.67
CA ALA A 27 -1.46 -3.19 -11.63
C ALA A 27 -2.41 -4.34 -11.98
N GLN A 28 -2.00 -5.19 -12.92
CA GLN A 28 -2.78 -6.38 -13.28
C GLN A 28 -2.76 -7.41 -12.15
N LYS A 29 -3.83 -8.20 -12.06
CA LYS A 29 -3.99 -9.20 -11.01
C LYS A 29 -3.61 -10.57 -11.54
N PRO A 30 -2.69 -11.30 -10.89
CA PRO A 30 -2.41 -12.69 -11.26
C PRO A 30 -3.61 -13.58 -10.91
N GLN A 31 -3.72 -14.71 -11.61
CA GLN A 31 -4.84 -15.65 -11.44
C GLN A 31 -5.02 -16.08 -9.98
N VAL A 32 -3.91 -16.33 -9.27
CA VAL A 32 -3.94 -16.75 -7.86
C VAL A 32 -4.62 -15.73 -6.95
N VAL A 33 -4.48 -14.44 -7.23
CA VAL A 33 -5.14 -13.37 -6.45
C VAL A 33 -6.63 -13.33 -6.75
N ILE A 34 -7.02 -13.44 -8.03
CA ILE A 34 -8.42 -13.47 -8.46
C ILE A 34 -9.14 -14.69 -7.84
N ASP A 35 -8.49 -15.85 -7.86
CA ASP A 35 -9.04 -17.08 -7.28
C ASP A 35 -9.16 -17.00 -5.76
N ALA A 36 -8.21 -16.42 -5.08
CA ALA A 36 -8.27 -16.22 -3.62
C ALA A 36 -9.41 -15.29 -3.21
N GLU A 37 -9.62 -14.19 -3.95
CA GLU A 37 -10.74 -13.28 -3.71
C GLU A 37 -12.08 -13.96 -3.97
N ARG A 38 -12.22 -14.66 -5.10
CA ARG A 38 -13.41 -15.44 -5.42
C ARG A 38 -13.70 -16.49 -4.35
N GLU A 39 -12.69 -17.27 -3.96
CA GLU A 39 -12.84 -18.32 -2.93
C GLU A 39 -13.28 -17.74 -1.59
N PHE A 40 -12.74 -16.59 -1.20
CA PHE A 40 -13.16 -15.91 0.02
C PHE A 40 -14.65 -15.56 -0.03
N TYR A 41 -15.12 -14.95 -1.11
CA TYR A 41 -16.54 -14.60 -1.25
C TYR A 41 -17.47 -15.82 -1.30
N GLU A 42 -17.05 -16.89 -1.97
CA GLU A 42 -17.86 -18.10 -2.10
C GLU A 42 -17.92 -18.94 -0.82
N LYS A 43 -16.86 -18.94 0.01
CA LYS A 43 -16.72 -19.92 1.12
C LYS A 43 -16.63 -19.31 2.51
N SER A 44 -16.07 -18.10 2.66
CA SER A 44 -15.65 -17.58 3.97
C SER A 44 -16.09 -16.13 4.23
N ASN A 45 -16.89 -15.54 3.36
CA ASN A 45 -17.30 -14.15 3.48
C ASN A 45 -18.20 -13.94 4.71
N ALA A 46 -17.60 -13.50 5.80
CA ALA A 46 -18.27 -13.17 7.05
C ALA A 46 -17.62 -11.96 7.73
N ASN A 47 -18.29 -11.37 8.71
CA ASN A 47 -17.75 -10.23 9.44
C ASN A 47 -16.59 -10.67 10.35
N PRO A 48 -15.34 -10.29 10.07
CA PRO A 48 -14.21 -10.66 10.92
C PRO A 48 -14.25 -9.91 12.26
N LEU A 49 -13.59 -10.46 13.29
CA LEU A 49 -13.34 -9.87 14.61
C LEU A 49 -14.57 -9.66 15.52
N ARG A 50 -15.78 -9.91 15.06
CA ARG A 50 -17.00 -9.58 15.84
C ARG A 50 -17.99 -10.73 16.03
N GLY A 51 -17.76 -11.89 15.42
CA GLY A 51 -18.65 -13.03 15.52
C GLY A 51 -17.98 -14.24 16.19
N PHE A 52 -18.80 -15.05 16.87
CA PHE A 52 -18.35 -16.31 17.50
C PHE A 52 -18.82 -17.55 16.72
N TYR A 53 -19.42 -17.38 15.53
CA TYR A 53 -19.82 -18.49 14.67
C TYR A 53 -18.68 -18.89 13.71
N PRO A 54 -18.66 -20.13 13.22
CA PRO A 54 -17.51 -20.70 12.49
C PRO A 54 -17.01 -19.84 11.33
N LEU A 55 -17.89 -19.31 10.48
CA LEU A 55 -17.49 -18.47 9.33
C LEU A 55 -16.82 -17.16 9.76
N SER A 56 -17.26 -16.54 10.86
CA SER A 56 -16.64 -15.32 11.38
C SER A 56 -15.26 -15.60 11.95
N LEU A 57 -15.07 -16.72 12.60
CA LEU A 57 -13.76 -17.15 13.12
C LEU A 57 -12.80 -17.43 11.96
N GLU A 58 -13.25 -18.14 10.93
CA GLU A 58 -12.46 -18.41 9.72
C GLU A 58 -12.07 -17.12 8.99
N ALA A 59 -13.02 -16.19 8.81
CA ALA A 59 -12.73 -14.88 8.18
C ALA A 59 -11.71 -14.07 9.01
N THR A 60 -11.81 -14.14 10.35
CA THR A 60 -10.85 -13.52 11.27
C THR A 60 -9.47 -14.13 11.12
N GLU A 61 -9.37 -15.45 11.11
CA GLU A 61 -8.10 -16.17 10.97
C GLU A 61 -7.41 -15.83 9.63
N LYS A 62 -8.16 -15.81 8.52
CA LYS A 62 -7.65 -15.42 7.21
C LYS A 62 -7.12 -13.99 7.22
N TYR A 63 -7.86 -13.06 7.81
CA TYR A 63 -7.46 -11.65 7.90
C TYR A 63 -6.18 -11.46 8.72
N GLU A 64 -6.09 -12.08 9.89
CA GLU A 64 -4.92 -11.98 10.76
C GLU A 64 -3.71 -12.76 10.19
N SER A 65 -3.95 -13.86 9.49
CA SER A 65 -2.88 -14.57 8.78
C SER A 65 -2.28 -13.73 7.65
N ALA A 66 -3.10 -13.00 6.89
CA ALA A 66 -2.60 -12.07 5.89
C ALA A 66 -1.72 -10.97 6.52
N ARG A 67 -2.11 -10.47 7.70
CA ARG A 67 -1.32 -9.49 8.47
C ARG A 67 0.06 -10.03 8.84
N LYS A 68 0.13 -11.28 9.31
CA LYS A 68 1.40 -11.96 9.64
C LYS A 68 2.30 -12.10 8.41
N VAL A 69 1.74 -12.50 7.28
CA VAL A 69 2.50 -12.61 6.02
C VAL A 69 3.12 -11.27 5.62
N VAL A 70 2.36 -10.17 5.72
CA VAL A 70 2.88 -8.83 5.41
C VAL A 70 3.95 -8.41 6.41
N ARG A 71 3.73 -8.63 7.71
CA ARG A 71 4.74 -8.39 8.76
C ARG A 71 6.06 -9.08 8.43
N ASP A 72 6.01 -10.38 8.12
CA ASP A 72 7.21 -11.17 7.82
C ASP A 72 7.91 -10.68 6.55
N PHE A 73 7.13 -10.33 5.52
CA PHE A 73 7.65 -9.85 4.24
C PHE A 73 8.42 -8.53 4.37
N ILE A 74 7.94 -7.60 5.19
CA ILE A 74 8.61 -6.31 5.40
C ILE A 74 9.53 -6.29 6.63
N HIS A 75 9.68 -7.44 7.31
CA HIS A 75 10.48 -7.57 8.54
C HIS A 75 10.05 -6.62 9.66
N ALA A 76 8.75 -6.41 9.83
CA ALA A 76 8.24 -5.64 10.96
C ALA A 76 8.28 -6.48 12.26
N ASP A 77 8.49 -5.84 13.40
CA ASP A 77 8.62 -6.52 14.69
C ASP A 77 7.29 -7.11 15.19
N SER A 78 6.18 -6.50 14.81
CA SER A 78 4.85 -6.89 15.29
C SER A 78 3.77 -6.75 14.23
N GLU A 79 2.76 -7.64 14.27
CA GLU A 79 1.54 -7.50 13.46
C GLU A 79 0.78 -6.18 13.74
N LYS A 80 0.98 -5.58 14.91
CA LYS A 80 0.37 -4.29 15.28
C LYS A 80 0.90 -3.12 14.47
N GLU A 81 2.06 -3.28 13.82
CA GLU A 81 2.63 -2.28 12.92
C GLU A 81 2.02 -2.33 11.53
N ILE A 82 1.24 -3.36 11.22
CA ILE A 82 0.61 -3.52 9.92
C ILE A 82 -0.81 -2.96 9.95
N ILE A 83 -1.04 -1.91 9.16
CA ILE A 83 -2.34 -1.28 9.00
C ILE A 83 -2.77 -1.40 7.54
N PHE A 84 -3.83 -2.16 7.28
CA PHE A 84 -4.42 -2.24 5.94
C PHE A 84 -5.27 -1.01 5.65
N THR A 85 -5.05 -0.39 4.51
CA THR A 85 -5.79 0.75 3.99
C THR A 85 -6.30 0.46 2.59
N ARG A 86 -7.20 1.29 2.09
CA ARG A 86 -7.76 1.10 0.73
C ARG A 86 -6.79 1.44 -0.39
N ASN A 87 -5.85 2.36 -0.12
CA ASN A 87 -4.88 2.84 -1.11
C ASN A 87 -3.81 3.72 -0.45
N THR A 88 -2.79 4.07 -1.23
CA THR A 88 -1.68 4.95 -0.80
C THR A 88 -2.17 6.33 -0.33
N THR A 89 -3.17 6.91 -0.97
CA THR A 89 -3.73 8.20 -0.55
C THR A 89 -4.24 8.14 0.88
N GLU A 90 -4.99 7.09 1.24
CA GLU A 90 -5.45 6.90 2.62
C GLU A 90 -4.29 6.69 3.58
N SER A 91 -3.30 5.87 3.22
CA SER A 91 -2.13 5.61 4.06
C SER A 91 -1.36 6.88 4.38
N LEU A 92 -1.05 7.69 3.38
CA LEU A 92 -0.29 8.93 3.56
C LEU A 92 -1.08 9.98 4.36
N ASN A 93 -2.38 10.11 4.10
CA ASN A 93 -3.22 10.96 4.91
C ASN A 93 -3.32 10.46 6.37
N LEU A 94 -3.42 9.15 6.59
CA LEU A 94 -3.42 8.59 7.94
C LEU A 94 -2.14 8.99 8.70
N VAL A 95 -0.97 8.89 8.07
CA VAL A 95 0.30 9.32 8.68
C VAL A 95 0.30 10.84 8.91
N ALA A 96 -0.14 11.63 7.95
CA ALA A 96 -0.18 13.08 8.10
C ALA A 96 -1.08 13.52 9.27
N TYR A 97 -2.29 12.96 9.37
CA TYR A 97 -3.25 13.32 10.43
C TYR A 97 -2.89 12.74 11.79
N SER A 98 -2.41 11.47 11.85
CA SER A 98 -2.15 10.81 13.13
C SER A 98 -0.76 11.13 13.70
N TYR A 99 0.25 11.23 12.84
CA TYR A 99 1.63 11.48 13.28
C TYR A 99 2.05 12.94 13.07
N ALA A 100 2.00 13.46 11.83
CA ALA A 100 2.57 14.75 11.53
C ALA A 100 1.90 15.89 12.33
N LEU A 101 0.56 15.94 12.36
CA LEU A 101 -0.15 16.99 13.10
C LEU A 101 0.08 16.95 14.61
N ASN A 102 0.44 15.80 15.18
CA ASN A 102 0.65 15.64 16.62
C ASN A 102 2.11 15.76 17.05
N ASN A 103 3.06 15.63 16.12
CA ASN A 103 4.48 15.56 16.46
C ASN A 103 5.32 16.68 15.83
N LEU A 104 4.88 17.26 14.73
CA LEU A 104 5.60 18.35 14.07
C LEU A 104 5.22 19.71 14.62
N LYS A 105 6.16 20.64 14.58
CA LYS A 105 6.03 22.02 15.07
C LYS A 105 6.85 22.97 14.19
N ALA A 106 6.73 24.25 14.44
CA ALA A 106 7.57 25.27 13.80
C ALA A 106 9.05 25.01 14.04
N GLY A 107 9.83 25.03 12.97
CA GLY A 107 11.24 24.69 12.95
C GLY A 107 11.57 23.26 12.49
N ASP A 108 10.58 22.37 12.45
CA ASP A 108 10.74 21.04 11.84
C ASP A 108 10.65 21.12 10.32
N GLU A 109 11.22 20.14 9.64
CA GLU A 109 11.21 20.07 8.18
C GLU A 109 10.60 18.75 7.69
N ILE A 110 9.81 18.83 6.62
CA ILE A 110 9.29 17.71 5.86
C ILE A 110 9.95 17.72 4.50
N ALA A 111 10.61 16.65 4.10
CA ALA A 111 11.26 16.55 2.80
C ALA A 111 10.44 15.67 1.85
N VAL A 112 10.19 16.17 0.64
CA VAL A 112 9.55 15.43 -0.46
C VAL A 112 10.30 15.67 -1.75
N THR A 113 10.21 14.74 -2.70
CA THR A 113 10.80 14.98 -4.02
C THR A 113 9.84 15.81 -4.90
N ILE A 114 10.37 16.46 -5.93
CA ILE A 114 9.53 17.19 -6.91
C ILE A 114 8.72 16.25 -7.81
N MET A 115 9.06 14.95 -7.85
CA MET A 115 8.40 13.94 -8.69
C MET A 115 7.25 13.21 -8.01
N GLU A 116 6.88 13.62 -6.79
CA GLU A 116 5.84 12.94 -6.04
C GLU A 116 4.47 13.04 -6.70
N HIS A 117 3.72 11.95 -6.63
CA HIS A 117 2.31 11.98 -6.94
C HIS A 117 1.57 12.87 -5.91
N HIS A 118 0.48 13.52 -6.32
CA HIS A 118 -0.30 14.41 -5.44
C HIS A 118 -0.68 13.77 -4.09
N SER A 119 -0.92 12.46 -4.05
CA SER A 119 -1.19 11.73 -2.80
C SER A 119 -0.04 11.79 -1.79
N ASN A 120 1.20 11.95 -2.26
CA ASN A 120 2.41 12.10 -1.42
C ASN A 120 2.94 13.54 -1.39
N MET A 121 2.15 14.50 -1.76
CA MET A 121 2.50 15.93 -1.70
C MET A 121 1.48 16.72 -0.86
N LEU A 122 0.20 16.60 -1.18
CA LEU A 122 -0.86 17.41 -0.57
C LEU A 122 -1.01 17.20 0.94
N PRO A 123 -0.93 15.98 1.50
CA PRO A 123 -0.99 15.78 2.94
C PRO A 123 0.13 16.49 3.69
N TRP A 124 1.33 16.52 3.13
CA TRP A 124 2.49 17.18 3.75
C TRP A 124 2.41 18.70 3.65
N GLN A 125 1.88 19.24 2.56
CA GLN A 125 1.57 20.69 2.46
C GLN A 125 0.56 21.11 3.51
N MET A 126 -0.47 20.31 3.72
CA MET A 126 -1.47 20.55 4.76
C MET A 126 -0.83 20.46 6.15
N ALA A 127 -0.06 19.41 6.43
CA ALA A 127 0.61 19.23 7.71
C ALA A 127 1.57 20.38 8.01
N ALA A 128 2.42 20.78 7.07
CA ALA A 128 3.33 21.91 7.21
C ALA A 128 2.59 23.21 7.52
N ARG A 129 1.47 23.49 6.81
CA ARG A 129 0.65 24.69 7.03
C ARG A 129 0.06 24.73 8.45
N VAL A 130 -0.41 23.61 8.97
CA VAL A 130 -1.06 23.52 10.28
C VAL A 130 -0.05 23.56 11.41
N THR A 131 1.08 22.89 11.27
CA THR A 131 2.09 22.74 12.34
C THR A 131 3.13 23.88 12.35
N GLY A 132 3.24 24.64 11.26
CA GLY A 132 4.30 25.63 11.06
C GLY A 132 5.63 25.00 10.64
N ALA A 133 5.68 23.70 10.36
CA ALA A 133 6.84 23.04 9.79
C ALA A 133 7.12 23.54 8.37
N THR A 134 8.35 23.38 7.90
CA THR A 134 8.77 23.78 6.55
C THR A 134 8.74 22.59 5.62
N LEU A 135 8.03 22.71 4.48
CA LEU A 135 8.09 21.70 3.41
C LEU A 135 9.26 22.00 2.49
N ARG A 136 10.18 21.03 2.37
CA ARG A 136 11.35 21.08 1.47
C ARG A 136 11.15 20.20 0.28
N TYR A 137 11.39 20.76 -0.91
CA TYR A 137 11.38 20.01 -2.16
C TYR A 137 12.82 19.64 -2.54
N LEU A 138 13.03 18.34 -2.76
CA LEU A 138 14.32 17.81 -3.19
C LEU A 138 14.31 17.70 -4.73
N ASP A 139 15.26 18.34 -5.36
CA ASP A 139 15.46 18.22 -6.80
C ASP A 139 16.02 16.84 -7.14
N LEU A 140 15.47 16.24 -8.19
CA LEU A 140 15.96 14.96 -8.72
C LEU A 140 16.69 15.24 -10.02
N SER A 141 17.99 14.99 -10.04
CA SER A 141 18.74 14.92 -11.28
C SER A 141 18.54 13.54 -11.92
N LEU A 142 17.97 13.50 -13.11
CA LEU A 142 17.87 12.27 -13.90
C LEU A 142 19.22 11.84 -14.51
N ILE A 143 20.25 12.68 -14.41
CA ILE A 143 21.58 12.49 -15.00
C ILE A 143 22.63 12.21 -13.93
N HIS A 144 22.44 12.71 -12.71
CA HIS A 144 23.36 12.53 -11.59
C HIS A 144 22.67 11.79 -10.47
N ILE A 145 23.02 10.52 -10.29
CA ILE A 145 22.75 9.80 -9.06
C ILE A 145 23.81 10.32 -8.08
N SER A 146 23.41 11.09 -7.10
CA SER A 146 24.33 11.48 -6.02
C SER A 146 24.74 10.20 -5.26
N GLU A 147 26.03 9.94 -5.20
CA GLU A 147 26.64 8.91 -4.37
C GLU A 147 26.33 9.14 -2.87
#